data_3f345e9f53c0eed2ec6528ca37ca53c6
#
_entry.id   3f345e9f53c0eed2ec6528ca37ca53c6
#
_cell.length_a   1.000
_cell.length_b   1.000
_cell.length_c   1.000
_cell.angle_alpha   90.00
_cell.angle_beta   90.00
_cell.angle_gamma   90.00
#
_symmetry.space_group_name_H-M   'P 1'
#
loop_
_entity.id
_entity.type
_entity.pdbx_description
1 polymer ?
#
loop_
_entity_poly.entity_id
_entity_poly.type
_entity_poly.pdbx_seq_one_letter_code
_entity_poly.pdbx_strand_id
1 'polypeptide(L)'
;MSETYLVYHYCTVETFKSILQSKVLWLCDLTDSNDEQEVIRTFVVLWERVKKRLEQTDIPKDVLNNAIHLIDQQYETEIQTEPPYGVCFCQKEDISSQWTEYGDHTKGLSLGFDINWFIHNDRIKQQKPHPSSIQSNAIGCDTVIYHSEEFEAQMADICYKALKEQGTSAWIMCIRPTFKHYSGFVKNPTFEPEAEIRIVYYPIEGIEFAQKDVSVSDLKTNVKKHYEIPWIKGSSKALKSVCIGHNCELSEADVRKLLEENKIGTDVQIKQSECTYRIR
;
A
#
# COMPACT_ATOMS: atom_id res chain seq x y z
N MET A 1 -4.94 8.17 25.69
CA MET A 1 -5.63 7.83 24.44
C MET A 1 -4.62 8.11 23.34
N SER A 2 -4.28 7.15 22.49
CA SER A 2 -3.39 7.38 21.35
C SER A 2 -4.07 8.36 20.41
N GLU A 3 -3.31 9.28 19.86
CA GLU A 3 -3.77 10.26 18.89
C GLU A 3 -4.32 9.53 17.65
N THR A 4 -5.52 9.92 17.19
CA THR A 4 -6.14 9.34 15.99
C THR A 4 -5.40 9.87 14.76
N TYR A 5 -4.92 8.98 13.90
CA TYR A 5 -4.29 9.35 12.64
C TYR A 5 -5.15 8.89 11.46
N LEU A 6 -5.85 9.85 10.86
CA LEU A 6 -6.77 9.59 9.75
C LEU A 6 -6.05 9.54 8.41
N VAL A 7 -6.43 8.53 7.62
CA VAL A 7 -6.07 8.36 6.22
C VAL A 7 -7.34 8.08 5.41
N TYR A 8 -7.37 8.44 4.15
CA TYR A 8 -8.59 8.53 3.38
C TYR A 8 -8.58 7.63 2.16
N HIS A 9 -9.59 6.77 2.05
CA HIS A 9 -9.78 5.87 0.92
C HIS A 9 -10.92 6.39 0.05
N TYR A 10 -10.58 6.86 -1.15
CA TYR A 10 -11.55 7.33 -2.14
C TYR A 10 -12.12 6.15 -2.91
N CYS A 11 -13.42 6.16 -3.13
CA CYS A 11 -14.08 5.05 -3.80
C CYS A 11 -15.41 5.47 -4.44
N THR A 12 -15.92 4.61 -5.33
CA THR A 12 -17.27 4.74 -5.89
C THR A 12 -18.35 4.42 -4.85
N VAL A 13 -19.59 4.76 -5.16
CA VAL A 13 -20.74 4.41 -4.30
C VAL A 13 -20.89 2.89 -4.14
N GLU A 14 -20.64 2.12 -5.21
CA GLU A 14 -20.71 0.66 -5.19
C GLU A 14 -19.62 0.07 -4.27
N THR A 15 -18.39 0.57 -4.37
CA THR A 15 -17.29 0.15 -3.51
C THR A 15 -17.57 0.50 -2.05
N PHE A 16 -18.11 1.69 -1.76
CA PHE A 16 -18.54 2.07 -0.42
C PHE A 16 -19.53 1.08 0.17
N LYS A 17 -20.61 0.76 -0.59
CA LYS A 17 -21.61 -0.23 -0.16
C LYS A 17 -20.99 -1.59 0.12
N SER A 18 -20.06 -2.04 -0.74
CA SER A 18 -19.35 -3.31 -0.57
C SER A 18 -18.46 -3.32 0.68
N ILE A 19 -17.71 -2.24 0.96
CA ILE A 19 -16.90 -2.08 2.17
C ILE A 19 -17.77 -2.14 3.44
N LEU A 20 -18.94 -1.51 3.43
CA LEU A 20 -19.86 -1.56 4.58
C LEU A 20 -20.41 -2.96 4.83
N GLN A 21 -20.79 -3.67 3.76
CA GLN A 21 -21.35 -5.02 3.85
C GLN A 21 -20.32 -6.05 4.30
N SER A 22 -19.18 -6.08 3.66
CA SER A 22 -18.11 -7.05 3.92
C SER A 22 -17.35 -6.77 5.21
N LYS A 23 -17.27 -5.49 5.64
CA LYS A 23 -16.50 -5.01 6.80
C LYS A 23 -14.99 -5.27 6.67
N VAL A 24 -14.50 -5.40 5.44
CA VAL A 24 -13.09 -5.56 5.11
C VAL A 24 -12.66 -4.53 4.06
N LEU A 25 -11.37 -4.26 4.01
CA LEU A 25 -10.71 -3.62 2.89
C LEU A 25 -9.94 -4.67 2.10
N TRP A 26 -9.92 -4.54 0.80
CA TRP A 26 -9.17 -5.43 -0.06
C TRP A 26 -7.74 -4.93 -0.23
N LEU A 27 -6.79 -5.82 0.02
CA LEU A 27 -5.39 -5.64 -0.37
C LEU A 27 -5.26 -6.23 -1.77
N CYS A 28 -5.21 -5.36 -2.77
CA CYS A 28 -5.15 -5.75 -4.18
C CYS A 28 -3.69 -5.92 -4.62
N ASP A 29 -3.48 -6.69 -5.69
CA ASP A 29 -2.17 -6.85 -6.32
C ASP A 29 -1.67 -5.48 -6.82
N LEU A 30 -0.54 -5.00 -6.30
CA LEU A 30 0.02 -3.71 -6.67
C LEU A 30 0.65 -3.70 -8.07
N THR A 31 0.87 -4.85 -8.69
CA THR A 31 1.30 -4.92 -10.10
C THR A 31 0.19 -4.54 -11.07
N ASP A 32 -1.06 -4.58 -10.61
CA ASP A 32 -2.27 -4.18 -11.35
C ASP A 32 -2.66 -2.70 -11.10
N SER A 33 -1.78 -1.91 -10.48
CA SER A 33 -2.03 -0.50 -10.18
C SER A 33 -2.09 0.37 -11.45
N ASN A 34 -2.50 1.63 -11.28
CA ASN A 34 -2.54 2.62 -12.37
C ASN A 34 -1.16 3.04 -12.91
N ASP A 35 -0.08 2.75 -12.19
CA ASP A 35 1.30 2.89 -12.67
C ASP A 35 1.83 1.50 -13.06
N GLU A 36 1.87 1.18 -14.35
CA GLU A 36 2.37 -0.09 -14.90
C GLU A 36 3.79 -0.45 -14.42
N GLN A 37 4.55 0.54 -13.96
CA GLN A 37 5.91 0.35 -13.48
C GLN A 37 6.02 0.35 -11.95
N GLU A 38 4.94 0.44 -11.21
CA GLU A 38 4.95 0.72 -9.78
C GLU A 38 5.85 -0.26 -9.00
N VAL A 39 5.55 -1.53 -9.01
CA VAL A 39 6.34 -2.56 -8.33
C VAL A 39 7.69 -2.77 -9.02
N ILE A 40 7.68 -2.75 -10.35
CA ILE A 40 8.87 -2.98 -11.19
C ILE A 40 9.89 -1.86 -11.04
N ARG A 41 9.46 -0.62 -10.82
CA ARG A 41 10.34 0.56 -10.71
C ARG A 41 11.45 0.40 -9.68
N THR A 42 11.13 -0.16 -8.53
CA THR A 42 12.12 -0.39 -7.45
C THR A 42 13.29 -1.23 -7.94
N PHE A 43 13.03 -2.14 -8.80
CA PHE A 43 14.01 -3.11 -9.23
C PHE A 43 14.63 -2.75 -10.59
N VAL A 44 13.88 -2.20 -11.52
CA VAL A 44 14.43 -1.81 -12.82
C VAL A 44 15.11 -0.45 -12.71
N VAL A 45 14.42 0.56 -12.20
CA VAL A 45 14.96 1.93 -12.18
C VAL A 45 15.88 2.14 -10.99
N LEU A 46 15.42 1.85 -9.78
CA LEU A 46 16.19 2.08 -8.55
C LEU A 46 17.44 1.19 -8.51
N TRP A 47 17.30 -0.12 -8.81
CA TRP A 47 18.43 -1.02 -8.79
C TRP A 47 19.52 -0.63 -9.78
N GLU A 48 19.18 -0.22 -11.01
CA GLU A 48 20.14 0.28 -12.00
C GLU A 48 20.90 1.53 -11.50
N ARG A 49 20.24 2.41 -10.77
CA ARG A 49 20.86 3.59 -10.17
C ARG A 49 21.78 3.22 -9.01
N VAL A 50 21.36 2.29 -8.17
CA VAL A 50 22.15 1.76 -7.04
C VAL A 50 23.39 1.05 -7.56
N LYS A 51 23.29 0.18 -8.59
CA LYS A 51 24.45 -0.49 -9.22
C LYS A 51 25.52 0.51 -9.63
N LYS A 52 25.14 1.55 -10.38
CA LYS A 52 26.10 2.59 -10.84
C LYS A 52 26.80 3.31 -9.69
N ARG A 53 26.15 3.51 -8.56
CA ARG A 53 26.78 4.10 -7.37
C ARG A 53 27.73 3.11 -6.69
N LEU A 54 27.35 1.84 -6.60
CA LEU A 54 28.19 0.79 -6.01
C LEU A 54 29.48 0.52 -6.82
N GLU A 55 29.42 0.62 -8.16
CA GLU A 55 30.59 0.49 -9.04
C GLU A 55 31.68 1.55 -8.75
N GLN A 56 31.33 2.67 -8.14
CA GLN A 56 32.24 3.76 -7.78
C GLN A 56 32.83 3.61 -6.37
N THR A 57 32.48 2.53 -5.67
CA THR A 57 32.95 2.27 -4.30
C THR A 57 34.19 1.37 -4.27
N ASP A 58 34.75 1.17 -3.06
CA ASP A 58 35.89 0.31 -2.79
C ASP A 58 35.50 -1.17 -2.52
N ILE A 59 34.28 -1.58 -2.87
CA ILE A 59 33.88 -2.99 -2.79
C ILE A 59 34.73 -3.82 -3.77
N PRO A 60 35.27 -4.99 -3.35
CA PRO A 60 35.96 -5.88 -4.26
C PRO A 60 35.05 -6.26 -5.45
N LYS A 61 35.62 -6.17 -6.66
CA LYS A 61 34.85 -6.35 -7.91
C LYS A 61 34.21 -7.73 -8.02
N ASP A 62 34.82 -8.76 -7.51
CA ASP A 62 34.27 -10.13 -7.49
C ASP A 62 33.07 -10.21 -6.57
N VAL A 63 33.07 -9.59 -5.39
CA VAL A 63 31.95 -9.51 -4.47
C VAL A 63 30.80 -8.73 -5.10
N LEU A 64 31.09 -7.57 -5.70
CA LEU A 64 30.07 -6.73 -6.34
C LEU A 64 29.43 -7.45 -7.53
N ASN A 65 30.24 -8.03 -8.43
CA ASN A 65 29.72 -8.73 -9.62
C ASN A 65 28.88 -9.94 -9.24
N ASN A 66 29.27 -10.71 -8.22
CA ASN A 66 28.49 -11.83 -7.73
C ASN A 66 27.14 -11.37 -7.13
N ALA A 67 27.14 -10.27 -6.36
CA ALA A 67 25.92 -9.71 -5.81
C ALA A 67 24.98 -9.22 -6.93
N ILE A 68 25.49 -8.49 -7.91
CA ILE A 68 24.73 -8.02 -9.08
C ILE A 68 24.11 -9.19 -9.82
N HIS A 69 24.90 -10.23 -10.11
CA HIS A 69 24.41 -11.41 -10.81
C HIS A 69 23.27 -12.12 -10.07
N LEU A 70 23.39 -12.29 -8.76
CA LEU A 70 22.32 -12.88 -7.93
C LEU A 70 21.05 -12.03 -7.92
N ILE A 71 21.21 -10.72 -7.86
CA ILE A 71 20.09 -9.80 -7.88
C ILE A 71 19.38 -9.85 -9.24
N ASP A 72 20.10 -9.72 -10.32
CA ASP A 72 19.53 -9.69 -11.67
C ASP A 72 18.81 -11.00 -12.03
N GLN A 73 19.30 -12.17 -11.55
CA GLN A 73 18.65 -13.46 -11.80
C GLN A 73 17.39 -13.73 -11.00
N GLN A 74 17.34 -13.33 -9.75
CA GLN A 74 16.22 -13.68 -8.85
C GLN A 74 15.05 -12.71 -8.94
N TYR A 75 15.32 -11.55 -9.44
CA TYR A 75 14.47 -10.41 -9.44
C TYR A 75 13.14 -10.57 -10.21
N GLU A 76 13.25 -10.93 -11.50
CA GLU A 76 12.07 -11.13 -12.35
C GLU A 76 11.16 -12.25 -11.83
N THR A 77 11.78 -13.28 -11.25
CA THR A 77 11.04 -14.43 -10.70
C THR A 77 10.22 -14.04 -9.48
N GLU A 78 10.76 -13.22 -8.58
CA GLU A 78 10.09 -12.86 -7.32
C GLU A 78 8.86 -11.98 -7.50
N ILE A 79 8.93 -11.00 -8.41
CA ILE A 79 7.78 -10.12 -8.65
C ILE A 79 6.63 -10.86 -9.31
N GLN A 80 6.95 -11.77 -10.23
CA GLN A 80 5.93 -12.53 -10.94
C GLN A 80 5.26 -13.59 -10.06
N THR A 81 5.98 -14.14 -9.07
CA THR A 81 5.46 -15.23 -8.23
C THR A 81 4.79 -14.75 -6.94
N GLU A 82 5.29 -13.66 -6.35
CA GLU A 82 4.85 -13.16 -5.05
C GLU A 82 4.75 -11.63 -5.03
N PRO A 83 3.82 -11.03 -5.78
CA PRO A 83 3.67 -9.57 -5.78
C PRO A 83 3.25 -9.04 -4.40
N PRO A 84 3.57 -7.78 -4.08
CA PRO A 84 3.00 -7.11 -2.92
C PRO A 84 1.50 -6.84 -3.14
N TYR A 85 0.72 -7.01 -2.09
CA TYR A 85 -0.71 -6.68 -2.07
C TYR A 85 -0.95 -5.48 -1.16
N GLY A 86 -1.71 -4.50 -1.64
CA GLY A 86 -1.89 -3.27 -0.88
C GLY A 86 -3.28 -2.67 -0.96
N VAL A 87 -3.61 -1.88 0.06
CA VAL A 87 -4.69 -0.90 0.02
C VAL A 87 -4.11 0.49 0.18
N CYS A 88 -4.52 1.39 -0.71
CA CYS A 88 -3.99 2.73 -0.84
C CYS A 88 -4.92 3.74 -0.17
N PHE A 89 -4.32 4.70 0.53
CA PHE A 89 -4.98 5.82 1.17
C PHE A 89 -4.29 7.12 0.80
N CYS A 90 -5.02 8.22 0.87
CA CYS A 90 -4.47 9.56 0.80
C CYS A 90 -4.34 10.15 2.21
N GLN A 91 -3.36 11.01 2.44
CA GLN A 91 -3.22 11.75 3.71
C GLN A 91 -4.25 12.86 3.87
N LYS A 92 -4.97 13.22 2.81
CA LYS A 92 -5.93 14.33 2.79
C LYS A 92 -7.30 13.86 2.35
N GLU A 93 -8.33 14.40 2.98
CA GLU A 93 -9.70 13.96 2.82
C GLU A 93 -10.41 14.47 1.57
N ASP A 94 -10.02 15.65 1.08
CA ASP A 94 -10.77 16.37 0.04
C ASP A 94 -9.80 16.98 -1.00
N ILE A 95 -9.28 16.12 -1.89
CA ILE A 95 -8.33 16.54 -2.94
C ILE A 95 -8.91 16.26 -4.32
N SER A 96 -8.89 17.28 -5.20
CA SER A 96 -9.43 17.21 -6.56
C SER A 96 -8.85 16.07 -7.39
N SER A 97 -7.53 15.81 -7.34
CA SER A 97 -6.91 14.70 -8.07
C SER A 97 -7.45 13.33 -7.64
N GLN A 98 -7.60 13.11 -6.33
CA GLN A 98 -8.13 11.86 -5.78
C GLN A 98 -9.61 11.66 -6.13
N TRP A 99 -10.39 12.72 -6.13
CA TRP A 99 -11.78 12.67 -6.61
C TRP A 99 -11.89 12.29 -8.07
N THR A 100 -10.95 12.79 -8.90
CA THR A 100 -10.96 12.49 -10.33
C THR A 100 -10.59 11.04 -10.61
N GLU A 101 -9.53 10.54 -9.98
CA GLU A 101 -8.98 9.21 -10.27
C GLU A 101 -9.76 8.08 -9.58
N TYR A 102 -10.14 8.27 -8.30
CA TYR A 102 -10.68 7.21 -7.45
C TYR A 102 -12.09 7.48 -6.93
N GLY A 103 -12.50 8.75 -6.87
CA GLY A 103 -13.81 9.18 -6.37
C GLY A 103 -14.87 9.35 -7.46
N ASP A 104 -14.74 8.70 -8.62
CA ASP A 104 -15.67 8.80 -9.74
C ASP A 104 -16.04 10.26 -10.08
N HIS A 105 -15.02 11.11 -10.25
CA HIS A 105 -15.20 12.54 -10.55
C HIS A 105 -16.12 13.27 -9.56
N THR A 106 -15.94 13.01 -8.27
CA THR A 106 -16.75 13.53 -7.15
C THR A 106 -18.17 12.94 -7.02
N LYS A 107 -18.49 11.87 -7.76
CA LYS A 107 -19.74 11.12 -7.57
C LYS A 107 -19.65 10.06 -6.47
N GLY A 108 -18.43 9.72 -6.02
CA GLY A 108 -18.15 8.74 -4.98
C GLY A 108 -18.02 9.35 -3.59
N LEU A 109 -17.25 8.69 -2.74
CA LEU A 109 -17.04 9.05 -1.34
C LEU A 109 -15.54 8.95 -0.97
N SER A 110 -15.15 9.69 0.08
CA SER A 110 -13.84 9.56 0.72
C SER A 110 -14.03 9.08 2.16
N LEU A 111 -13.43 7.93 2.51
CA LEU A 111 -13.63 7.22 3.76
C LEU A 111 -12.43 7.43 4.67
N GLY A 112 -12.60 8.09 5.81
CA GLY A 112 -11.55 8.34 6.78
C GLY A 112 -11.38 7.18 7.76
N PHE A 113 -10.23 6.50 7.67
CA PHE A 113 -9.86 5.39 8.57
C PHE A 113 -8.77 5.82 9.55
N ASP A 114 -8.88 5.38 10.79
CA ASP A 114 -7.83 5.52 11.80
C ASP A 114 -6.79 4.42 11.64
N ILE A 115 -5.61 4.76 11.14
CA ILE A 115 -4.51 3.81 10.93
C ILE A 115 -4.06 3.17 12.27
N ASN A 116 -4.06 3.94 13.35
CA ASN A 116 -3.67 3.43 14.67
C ASN A 116 -4.62 2.34 15.17
N TRP A 117 -5.88 2.36 14.73
CA TRP A 117 -6.82 1.30 15.05
C TRP A 117 -6.37 -0.07 14.52
N PHE A 118 -5.83 -0.13 13.28
CA PHE A 118 -5.34 -1.38 12.69
C PHE A 118 -4.16 -1.95 13.49
N ILE A 119 -3.26 -1.09 13.98
CA ILE A 119 -2.11 -1.48 14.82
C ILE A 119 -2.62 -2.01 16.18
N HIS A 120 -3.46 -1.26 16.87
CA HIS A 120 -3.97 -1.61 18.20
C HIS A 120 -4.86 -2.86 18.20
N ASN A 121 -5.41 -3.25 17.07
CA ASN A 121 -6.23 -4.44 16.92
C ASN A 121 -5.50 -5.60 16.23
N ASP A 122 -4.16 -5.56 16.16
CA ASP A 122 -3.30 -6.59 15.60
C ASP A 122 -3.58 -6.88 14.10
N ARG A 123 -4.10 -5.87 13.36
CA ARG A 123 -4.33 -5.97 11.92
C ARG A 123 -3.07 -5.65 11.14
N ILE A 124 -2.24 -4.78 11.69
CA ILE A 124 -0.91 -4.42 11.20
C ILE A 124 0.08 -4.71 12.33
N LYS A 125 1.12 -5.47 12.04
CA LYS A 125 2.13 -5.81 13.05
C LYS A 125 3.10 -4.67 13.34
N GLN A 126 3.34 -3.81 12.34
CA GLN A 126 4.28 -2.69 12.44
C GLN A 126 3.77 -1.49 11.66
N GLN A 127 3.99 -0.30 12.20
CA GLN A 127 3.70 0.95 11.50
C GLN A 127 4.70 1.21 10.37
N LYS A 128 5.96 0.78 10.56
CA LYS A 128 7.01 0.79 9.53
C LYS A 128 7.58 -0.62 9.43
N PRO A 129 7.26 -1.35 8.35
CA PRO A 129 7.83 -2.68 8.19
C PRO A 129 9.36 -2.57 8.08
N HIS A 130 10.06 -3.37 8.85
CA HIS A 130 11.52 -3.46 8.78
C HIS A 130 11.89 -4.56 7.76
N PRO A 131 12.95 -4.37 6.95
CA PRO A 131 13.37 -5.39 5.97
C PRO A 131 13.49 -6.81 6.53
N SER A 132 13.98 -6.96 7.76
CA SER A 132 14.07 -8.27 8.43
C SER A 132 12.72 -8.87 8.83
N SER A 133 11.63 -8.10 8.88
CA SER A 133 10.30 -8.58 9.23
C SER A 133 9.53 -9.17 8.04
N ILE A 134 10.03 -8.98 6.82
CA ILE A 134 9.44 -9.54 5.58
C ILE A 134 9.48 -11.07 5.60
N GLN A 135 10.38 -11.67 6.37
CA GLN A 135 10.45 -13.13 6.55
C GLN A 135 9.29 -13.71 7.37
N SER A 136 8.41 -12.88 7.93
CA SER A 136 7.40 -13.31 8.90
C SER A 136 5.96 -12.94 8.53
N ASN A 137 5.58 -12.98 7.25
CA ASN A 137 4.20 -12.71 6.84
C ASN A 137 3.72 -11.32 7.33
N ALA A 138 4.53 -10.31 7.13
CA ALA A 138 4.32 -9.00 7.71
C ALA A 138 3.35 -8.17 6.88
N ILE A 139 2.29 -7.70 7.53
CA ILE A 139 1.52 -6.55 7.05
C ILE A 139 2.14 -5.31 7.68
N GLY A 140 2.56 -4.37 6.83
CA GLY A 140 3.08 -3.09 7.26
C GLY A 140 2.27 -1.93 6.72
N CYS A 141 2.43 -0.77 7.36
CA CYS A 141 1.87 0.49 6.90
C CYS A 141 2.97 1.54 6.85
N ASP A 142 3.11 2.22 5.73
CA ASP A 142 4.03 3.35 5.60
C ASP A 142 3.55 4.34 4.53
N THR A 143 4.17 5.52 4.54
CA THR A 143 4.02 6.54 3.49
C THR A 143 4.75 6.08 2.23
N VAL A 144 4.15 6.30 1.07
CA VAL A 144 4.80 6.06 -0.21
C VAL A 144 6.00 7.00 -0.38
N ILE A 145 7.10 6.44 -0.85
CA ILE A 145 8.34 7.15 -1.15
C ILE A 145 8.35 7.47 -2.64
N TYR A 146 8.35 8.73 -2.98
CA TYR A 146 8.49 9.15 -4.36
C TYR A 146 9.98 9.13 -4.74
N HIS A 147 10.30 8.41 -5.82
CA HIS A 147 11.67 8.14 -6.25
C HIS A 147 12.46 9.44 -6.45
N SER A 148 13.61 9.55 -5.78
CA SER A 148 14.49 10.72 -5.82
C SER A 148 15.97 10.30 -5.78
N GLU A 149 16.87 11.18 -6.18
CA GLU A 149 18.31 10.97 -6.06
C GLU A 149 18.79 10.74 -4.62
N GLU A 150 18.13 11.37 -3.64
CA GLU A 150 18.41 11.18 -2.23
C GLU A 150 18.06 9.74 -1.80
N PHE A 151 16.91 9.24 -2.23
CA PHE A 151 16.51 7.86 -1.93
C PHE A 151 17.45 6.85 -2.62
N GLU A 152 17.88 7.11 -3.88
CA GLU A 152 18.88 6.29 -4.55
C GLU A 152 20.20 6.21 -3.74
N ALA A 153 20.64 7.36 -3.20
CA ALA A 153 21.87 7.42 -2.40
C ALA A 153 21.71 6.65 -1.08
N GLN A 154 20.57 6.75 -0.40
CA GLN A 154 20.27 5.99 0.80
C GLN A 154 20.27 4.48 0.54
N MET A 155 19.66 4.04 -0.55
CA MET A 155 19.64 2.63 -0.94
C MET A 155 21.02 2.11 -1.29
N ALA A 156 21.83 2.91 -2.00
CA ALA A 156 23.23 2.56 -2.30
C ALA A 156 24.09 2.43 -1.03
N ASP A 157 23.89 3.32 -0.05
CA ASP A 157 24.60 3.26 1.24
C ASP A 157 24.22 1.99 2.04
N ILE A 158 22.92 1.61 2.06
CA ILE A 158 22.48 0.37 2.68
C ILE A 158 23.16 -0.85 2.02
N CYS A 159 23.15 -0.91 0.69
CA CYS A 159 23.76 -1.99 -0.06
C CYS A 159 25.30 -2.02 0.16
N TYR A 160 25.96 -0.87 0.14
CA TYR A 160 27.38 -0.75 0.38
C TYR A 160 27.77 -1.31 1.75
N LYS A 161 27.10 -0.87 2.82
CA LYS A 161 27.35 -1.34 4.18
C LYS A 161 27.13 -2.84 4.31
N ALA A 162 26.04 -3.35 3.76
CA ALA A 162 25.75 -4.77 3.79
C ALA A 162 26.83 -5.61 3.06
N LEU A 163 27.25 -5.19 1.87
CA LEU A 163 28.29 -5.86 1.09
C LEU A 163 29.66 -5.82 1.77
N LYS A 164 30.01 -4.71 2.43
CA LYS A 164 31.26 -4.59 3.20
C LYS A 164 31.30 -5.49 4.42
N GLU A 165 30.17 -5.64 5.11
CA GLU A 165 30.07 -6.42 6.35
C GLU A 165 29.90 -7.93 6.10
N GLN A 166 29.14 -8.29 5.08
CA GLN A 166 28.66 -9.66 4.87
C GLN A 166 29.10 -10.28 3.53
N GLY A 167 29.77 -9.51 2.67
CA GLY A 167 30.16 -9.98 1.34
C GLY A 167 28.96 -10.43 0.51
N THR A 168 29.09 -11.53 -0.24
CA THR A 168 28.03 -12.05 -1.11
C THR A 168 26.77 -12.50 -0.36
N SER A 169 26.87 -12.85 0.93
CA SER A 169 25.69 -13.23 1.74
C SER A 169 24.76 -12.05 2.05
N ALA A 170 25.26 -10.80 1.90
CA ALA A 170 24.46 -9.58 2.04
C ALA A 170 23.20 -9.59 1.17
N TRP A 171 23.27 -10.25 0.01
CA TRP A 171 22.11 -10.38 -0.88
C TRP A 171 20.91 -11.00 -0.17
N ILE A 172 21.05 -12.18 0.40
CA ILE A 172 19.95 -12.90 1.05
C ILE A 172 19.54 -12.23 2.36
N MET A 173 20.53 -11.77 3.14
CA MET A 173 20.28 -11.32 4.51
C MET A 173 19.77 -9.88 4.62
N CYS A 174 20.08 -9.04 3.64
CA CYS A 174 19.78 -7.60 3.73
C CYS A 174 19.22 -7.01 2.43
N ILE A 175 19.91 -7.16 1.29
CA ILE A 175 19.59 -6.41 0.07
C ILE A 175 18.25 -6.84 -0.49
N ARG A 176 18.04 -8.14 -0.72
CA ARG A 176 16.77 -8.71 -1.23
C ARG A 176 15.57 -8.33 -0.36
N PRO A 177 15.58 -8.54 0.97
CA PRO A 177 14.46 -8.13 1.81
C PRO A 177 14.17 -6.62 1.74
N THR A 178 15.23 -5.80 1.66
CA THR A 178 15.10 -4.34 1.56
C THR A 178 14.40 -3.94 0.26
N PHE A 179 14.85 -4.45 -0.89
CA PHE A 179 14.21 -4.16 -2.17
C PHE A 179 12.78 -4.69 -2.23
N LYS A 180 12.54 -5.93 -1.75
CA LYS A 180 11.18 -6.48 -1.67
C LYS A 180 10.26 -5.57 -0.84
N HIS A 181 10.74 -5.08 0.31
CA HIS A 181 9.99 -4.13 1.12
C HIS A 181 9.63 -2.86 0.33
N TYR A 182 10.62 -2.24 -0.29
CA TYR A 182 10.39 -1.00 -1.02
C TYR A 182 9.57 -1.17 -2.31
N SER A 183 9.46 -2.39 -2.87
CA SER A 183 8.65 -2.62 -4.07
C SER A 183 7.16 -2.28 -3.88
N GLY A 184 6.65 -2.33 -2.66
CA GLY A 184 5.28 -1.92 -2.34
C GLY A 184 5.13 -0.45 -1.94
N PHE A 185 6.25 0.30 -1.79
CA PHE A 185 6.22 1.66 -1.26
C PHE A 185 6.93 2.71 -2.12
N VAL A 186 7.59 2.33 -3.21
CA VAL A 186 8.26 3.29 -4.10
C VAL A 186 7.39 3.55 -5.32
N LYS A 187 7.14 4.82 -5.61
CA LYS A 187 6.30 5.28 -6.73
C LYS A 187 7.02 6.32 -7.58
N ASN A 188 6.56 6.48 -8.82
CA ASN A 188 7.03 7.54 -9.70
C ASN A 188 6.74 8.91 -9.09
N PRO A 189 7.69 9.86 -9.07
CA PRO A 189 7.49 11.19 -8.49
C PRO A 189 6.35 12.00 -9.14
N THR A 190 5.93 11.66 -10.35
CA THR A 190 4.76 12.30 -10.99
C THR A 190 3.45 12.05 -10.23
N PHE A 191 3.40 11.03 -9.36
CA PHE A 191 2.25 10.72 -8.51
C PHE A 191 2.34 11.33 -7.09
N GLU A 192 3.36 12.15 -6.80
CA GLU A 192 3.50 12.82 -5.49
C GLU A 192 2.24 13.57 -5.02
N PRO A 193 1.42 14.19 -5.91
CA PRO A 193 0.17 14.82 -5.51
C PRO A 193 -0.85 13.87 -4.85
N GLU A 194 -0.72 12.56 -5.01
CA GLU A 194 -1.60 11.58 -4.34
C GLU A 194 -1.38 11.54 -2.82
N ALA A 195 -0.21 11.98 -2.32
CA ALA A 195 0.14 11.99 -0.90
C ALA A 195 -0.21 10.66 -0.21
N GLU A 196 0.29 9.58 -0.77
CA GLU A 196 -0.19 8.24 -0.52
C GLU A 196 0.38 7.61 0.74
N ILE A 197 -0.45 6.84 1.44
CA ILE A 197 -0.09 5.90 2.51
C ILE A 197 -0.66 4.54 2.13
N ARG A 198 0.08 3.47 2.41
CA ARG A 198 -0.33 2.10 2.11
C ARG A 198 -0.30 1.20 3.32
N ILE A 199 -1.25 0.27 3.35
CA ILE A 199 -1.10 -0.99 4.09
C ILE A 199 -0.70 -2.03 3.06
N VAL A 200 0.48 -2.66 3.23
CA VAL A 200 1.02 -3.64 2.28
C VAL A 200 1.26 -4.97 2.97
N TYR A 201 0.87 -6.03 2.30
CA TYR A 201 1.13 -7.41 2.64
C TYR A 201 2.04 -8.06 1.60
N TYR A 202 3.07 -8.77 2.07
CA TYR A 202 3.97 -9.55 1.24
C TYR A 202 3.69 -11.04 1.50
N PRO A 203 3.06 -11.75 0.56
CA PRO A 203 2.84 -13.19 0.71
C PRO A 203 4.17 -13.92 0.80
N ILE A 204 4.19 -15.00 1.59
CA ILE A 204 5.31 -15.93 1.67
C ILE A 204 4.73 -17.31 1.35
N GLU A 205 5.32 -18.00 0.38
CA GLU A 205 4.89 -19.33 -0.01
C GLU A 205 4.87 -20.28 1.20
N GLY A 206 3.78 -21.04 1.35
CA GLY A 206 3.59 -21.99 2.45
C GLY A 206 3.21 -21.39 3.80
N ILE A 207 3.04 -20.07 3.90
CA ILE A 207 2.56 -19.40 5.11
C ILE A 207 1.17 -18.82 4.86
N GLU A 208 0.17 -19.29 5.62
CA GLU A 208 -1.18 -18.75 5.53
C GLU A 208 -1.24 -17.29 6.04
N PHE A 209 -2.07 -16.50 5.39
CA PHE A 209 -2.36 -15.15 5.83
C PHE A 209 -3.07 -15.20 7.19
N ALA A 210 -2.45 -14.62 8.23
CA ALA A 210 -2.92 -14.74 9.62
C ALA A 210 -4.30 -14.09 9.88
N GLN A 211 -4.83 -13.34 8.92
CA GLN A 211 -6.11 -12.63 9.02
C GLN A 211 -7.27 -13.32 8.30
N LYS A 212 -7.09 -14.53 7.81
CA LYS A 212 -8.07 -15.29 7.05
C LYS A 212 -8.71 -14.55 5.86
N ASP A 213 -8.82 -15.27 4.80
CA ASP A 213 -9.62 -15.04 3.61
C ASP A 213 -8.82 -14.46 2.45
N VAL A 214 -8.19 -15.38 1.75
CA VAL A 214 -7.81 -15.20 0.37
C VAL A 214 -9.05 -15.51 -0.45
N SER A 215 -9.71 -14.52 -1.02
CA SER A 215 -10.62 -14.84 -2.10
C SER A 215 -9.80 -15.04 -3.37
N VAL A 216 -9.74 -16.27 -3.81
CA VAL A 216 -9.15 -16.62 -5.11
C VAL A 216 -10.14 -16.12 -6.17
N SER A 217 -9.64 -15.42 -7.20
CA SER A 217 -10.45 -15.08 -8.36
C SER A 217 -11.10 -16.34 -8.92
N ASP A 218 -12.41 -16.43 -8.85
CA ASP A 218 -13.15 -17.37 -9.65
C ASP A 218 -13.13 -16.85 -11.09
N LEU A 219 -12.55 -17.59 -12.02
CA LEU A 219 -12.55 -17.28 -13.46
C LEU A 219 -13.95 -16.98 -14.01
N LYS A 220 -15.01 -17.43 -13.31
CA LYS A 220 -16.41 -17.15 -13.66
C LYS A 220 -16.90 -15.78 -13.22
N THR A 221 -16.29 -15.16 -12.22
CA THR A 221 -16.74 -13.88 -11.63
C THR A 221 -15.87 -12.69 -11.99
N ASN A 222 -14.74 -12.89 -12.70
CA ASN A 222 -13.71 -11.87 -12.96
C ASN A 222 -13.15 -11.17 -11.70
N VAL A 223 -13.30 -11.76 -10.53
CA VAL A 223 -12.73 -11.20 -9.29
C VAL A 223 -11.25 -11.54 -9.25
N LYS A 224 -10.38 -10.53 -9.18
CA LYS A 224 -8.93 -10.72 -9.05
C LYS A 224 -8.57 -11.23 -7.65
N LYS A 225 -7.46 -11.97 -7.54
CA LYS A 225 -6.92 -12.38 -6.25
C LYS A 225 -6.68 -11.15 -5.36
N HIS A 226 -7.14 -11.20 -4.13
CA HIS A 226 -6.91 -10.16 -3.13
C HIS A 226 -6.84 -10.79 -1.74
N TYR A 227 -6.34 -10.04 -0.77
CA TYR A 227 -6.39 -10.38 0.65
C TYR A 227 -7.34 -9.41 1.36
N GLU A 228 -7.99 -9.85 2.43
CA GLU A 228 -8.95 -9.04 3.16
C GLU A 228 -8.39 -8.61 4.51
N ILE A 229 -8.49 -7.31 4.83
CA ILE A 229 -8.16 -6.78 6.14
C ILE A 229 -9.41 -6.22 6.82
N PRO A 230 -9.89 -6.83 7.92
CA PRO A 230 -11.04 -6.33 8.64
C PRO A 230 -10.75 -4.98 9.31
N TRP A 231 -11.69 -4.03 9.15
CA TRP A 231 -11.61 -2.69 9.76
C TRP A 231 -12.58 -2.52 10.94
N ILE A 232 -13.21 -3.61 11.41
CA ILE A 232 -14.10 -3.64 12.58
C ILE A 232 -13.76 -4.83 13.47
N LYS A 233 -13.91 -4.68 14.80
CA LYS A 233 -13.74 -5.73 15.81
C LYS A 233 -14.71 -5.48 16.98
N GLY A 234 -15.79 -6.28 17.03
CA GLY A 234 -16.85 -6.03 18.00
C GLY A 234 -17.52 -4.68 17.76
N SER A 235 -17.57 -3.82 18.76
CA SER A 235 -18.08 -2.45 18.64
C SER A 235 -17.04 -1.42 18.20
N SER A 236 -15.76 -1.80 18.15
CA SER A 236 -14.65 -0.92 17.75
C SER A 236 -14.40 -0.98 16.25
N LYS A 237 -14.12 0.16 15.63
CA LYS A 237 -13.92 0.29 14.19
C LYS A 237 -12.88 1.34 13.81
N ALA A 238 -12.23 1.10 12.68
CA ALA A 238 -11.29 2.05 12.08
C ALA A 238 -11.98 3.21 11.36
N LEU A 239 -13.16 2.99 10.76
CA LEU A 239 -13.90 4.03 10.03
C LEU A 239 -14.38 5.12 10.99
N LYS A 240 -13.95 6.37 10.74
CA LYS A 240 -14.24 7.56 11.57
C LYS A 240 -15.02 8.62 10.83
N SER A 241 -14.81 8.77 9.52
CA SER A 241 -15.51 9.78 8.72
C SER A 241 -15.87 9.29 7.34
N VAL A 242 -16.87 9.92 6.76
CA VAL A 242 -17.30 9.78 5.35
C VAL A 242 -17.47 11.17 4.78
N CYS A 243 -16.69 11.51 3.76
CA CYS A 243 -16.86 12.72 2.97
C CYS A 243 -17.61 12.36 1.68
N ILE A 244 -18.74 13.00 1.45
CA ILE A 244 -19.61 12.78 0.28
C ILE A 244 -19.13 13.69 -0.83
N GLY A 245 -18.84 13.16 -2.01
CA GLY A 245 -18.40 13.94 -3.17
C GLY A 245 -19.48 14.92 -3.64
N HIS A 246 -19.04 16.04 -4.21
CA HIS A 246 -19.95 17.14 -4.61
C HIS A 246 -21.03 16.73 -5.58
N ASN A 247 -20.75 15.78 -6.49
CA ASN A 247 -21.70 15.26 -7.49
C ASN A 247 -22.28 13.89 -7.10
N CYS A 248 -22.09 13.44 -5.86
CA CYS A 248 -22.59 12.15 -5.38
C CYS A 248 -24.12 12.17 -5.31
N GLU A 249 -24.74 11.07 -5.72
CA GLU A 249 -26.18 10.89 -5.65
C GLU A 249 -26.71 10.66 -4.22
N LEU A 250 -25.83 10.20 -3.31
CA LEU A 250 -26.20 9.93 -1.92
C LEU A 250 -26.23 11.22 -1.11
N SER A 251 -27.32 11.43 -0.39
CA SER A 251 -27.41 12.46 0.64
C SER A 251 -26.77 12.00 1.95
N GLU A 252 -26.55 12.92 2.90
CA GLU A 252 -26.12 12.58 4.27
C GLU A 252 -27.08 11.57 4.93
N ALA A 253 -28.38 11.73 4.71
CA ALA A 253 -29.40 10.83 5.24
C ALA A 253 -29.27 9.41 4.66
N ASP A 254 -28.96 9.28 3.36
CA ASP A 254 -28.75 7.98 2.71
C ASP A 254 -27.50 7.30 3.26
N VAL A 255 -26.41 8.03 3.40
CA VAL A 255 -25.15 7.50 3.99
C VAL A 255 -25.41 7.04 5.43
N ARG A 256 -26.11 7.84 6.24
CA ARG A 256 -26.45 7.49 7.62
C ARG A 256 -27.30 6.23 7.70
N LYS A 257 -28.29 6.11 6.84
CA LYS A 257 -29.12 4.91 6.73
C LYS A 257 -28.29 3.67 6.35
N LEU A 258 -27.37 3.79 5.38
CA LEU A 258 -26.48 2.69 5.00
C LEU A 258 -25.55 2.25 6.15
N LEU A 259 -25.03 3.19 6.94
CA LEU A 259 -24.23 2.88 8.14
C LEU A 259 -25.06 2.11 9.19
N GLU A 260 -26.29 2.53 9.44
CA GLU A 260 -27.21 1.88 10.39
C GLU A 260 -27.61 0.47 9.93
N GLU A 261 -28.01 0.29 8.68
CA GLU A 261 -28.38 -1.00 8.08
C GLU A 261 -27.22 -2.01 8.18
N ASN A 262 -25.98 -1.55 8.04
CA ASN A 262 -24.77 -2.37 8.19
C ASN A 262 -24.25 -2.48 9.63
N LYS A 263 -24.97 -1.92 10.62
CA LYS A 263 -24.62 -1.95 12.07
C LYS A 263 -23.26 -1.31 12.37
N ILE A 264 -22.91 -0.25 11.65
CA ILE A 264 -21.64 0.47 11.85
C ILE A 264 -21.72 1.46 13.03
N GLY A 265 -22.94 1.91 13.37
CA GLY A 265 -23.16 2.88 14.44
C GLY A 265 -23.22 4.33 13.94
N THR A 266 -23.59 5.23 14.86
CA THR A 266 -23.90 6.64 14.55
C THR A 266 -22.75 7.61 14.80
N ASP A 267 -21.62 7.13 15.29
CA ASP A 267 -20.45 7.93 15.69
C ASP A 267 -19.48 8.23 14.52
N VAL A 268 -19.82 7.80 13.29
CA VAL A 268 -19.09 8.16 12.08
C VAL A 268 -19.49 9.58 11.68
N GLN A 269 -18.50 10.47 11.54
CA GLN A 269 -18.73 11.83 11.04
C GLN A 269 -19.06 11.78 9.56
N ILE A 270 -20.08 12.54 9.15
CA ILE A 270 -20.46 12.66 7.72
C ILE A 270 -20.37 14.13 7.37
N LYS A 271 -19.74 14.43 6.23
CA LYS A 271 -19.63 15.79 5.70
C LYS A 271 -19.69 15.80 4.19
N GLN A 272 -19.95 16.97 3.62
CA GLN A 272 -19.96 17.22 2.19
C GLN A 272 -18.60 17.71 1.74
N SER A 273 -18.12 17.25 0.58
CA SER A 273 -16.91 17.74 -0.05
C SER A 273 -17.04 19.24 -0.44
N GLU A 274 -15.98 19.98 -0.21
CA GLU A 274 -15.84 21.38 -0.68
C GLU A 274 -15.28 21.45 -2.10
N CYS A 275 -14.85 20.32 -2.67
CA CYS A 275 -14.31 20.22 -4.01
C CYS A 275 -15.41 20.38 -5.06
N THR A 276 -15.56 21.59 -5.60
CA THR A 276 -16.58 21.93 -6.63
C THR A 276 -16.13 21.55 -8.05
N TYR A 277 -15.69 20.30 -8.23
CA TYR A 277 -15.27 19.79 -9.54
C TYR A 277 -16.45 19.76 -10.51
N ARG A 278 -16.28 20.39 -11.69
CA ARG A 278 -17.29 20.38 -12.75
C ARG A 278 -16.95 19.30 -13.77
N ILE A 279 -17.81 18.30 -13.88
CA ILE A 279 -17.74 17.31 -14.96
C ILE A 279 -18.04 18.02 -16.27
N ARG A 280 -17.11 17.96 -17.23
CA ARG A 280 -17.28 18.54 -18.58
C ARG A 280 -17.72 17.47 -19.56
#